data_a661df00580f65f71ac4923717dbd241
#
_entry.id   a661df00580f65f71ac4923717dbd241
#
_cell.length_a   1.000
_cell.length_b   1.000
_cell.length_c   1.000
_cell.angle_alpha   90.00
_cell.angle_beta   90.00
_cell.angle_gamma   90.00
#
_symmetry.space_group_name_H-M   'P 1'
#
loop_
_entity.id
_entity.type
_entity.pdbx_description
1 polymer ?
#
loop_
_entity_poly.entity_id
_entity_poly.type
_entity_poly.pdbx_seq_one_letter_code
_entity_poly.pdbx_strand_id
1 'polypeptide(L)'
;MLNPIILLVGIVVLILLAFLCVRSTSAESVGKEGEYEVAGELNRLPSDEYFVLNDLMVTDARGITTQIDHVVISRFGLFVIETKCYKGWIFAHPKNRFWTQSLYAGGRGWFARSEKHRFQNPIKQNWRHIYVLSERLKIPRRYFVNVVVFCGDATFMTAVPENVMSENDVVPYIRSYDKPLFDQDRSARIFDSVCKLFSSVTKEQHENHVHMLHVLHAAAPVVHDGKAPRCPRCGAPMRLRHRRSDNAPFYGCSNYPQCHGTIDAC
;
A
#
# COMPACT_ATOMS: atom_id res chain seq x y z
N MET A 1 -45.32 -21.43 6.14
CA MET A 1 -45.18 -20.31 5.18
C MET A 1 -44.11 -19.39 5.74
N LEU A 2 -43.03 -19.17 5.00
CA LEU A 2 -41.99 -18.22 5.43
C LEU A 2 -42.59 -16.79 5.39
N ASN A 3 -42.30 -16.04 6.44
CA ASN A 3 -42.76 -14.65 6.56
C ASN A 3 -42.13 -13.82 5.42
N PRO A 4 -42.94 -13.13 4.56
CA PRO A 4 -42.43 -12.38 3.42
C PRO A 4 -41.43 -11.29 3.80
N ILE A 5 -41.47 -10.79 5.04
CA ILE A 5 -40.49 -9.81 5.56
C ILE A 5 -39.13 -10.47 5.74
N ILE A 6 -39.04 -11.71 6.24
CA ILE A 6 -37.79 -12.45 6.40
C ILE A 6 -37.15 -12.73 5.02
N LEU A 7 -37.96 -13.07 4.03
CA LEU A 7 -37.50 -13.29 2.66
C LEU A 7 -36.93 -12.01 2.05
N LEU A 8 -37.62 -10.88 2.22
CA LEU A 8 -37.17 -9.56 1.72
C LEU A 8 -35.84 -9.13 2.36
N VAL A 9 -35.74 -9.27 3.69
CA VAL A 9 -34.49 -8.95 4.41
C VAL A 9 -33.34 -9.84 3.94
N GLY A 10 -33.58 -11.13 3.72
CA GLY A 10 -32.57 -12.05 3.18
C GLY A 10 -32.08 -11.64 1.79
N ILE A 11 -32.99 -11.23 0.90
CA ILE A 11 -32.64 -10.75 -0.45
C ILE A 11 -31.82 -9.46 -0.37
N VAL A 12 -32.21 -8.50 0.47
CA VAL A 12 -31.46 -7.24 0.64
C VAL A 12 -30.04 -7.50 1.18
N VAL A 13 -29.89 -8.40 2.14
CA VAL A 13 -28.58 -8.79 2.69
C VAL A 13 -27.72 -9.45 1.62
N LEU A 14 -28.29 -10.36 0.81
CA LEU A 14 -27.57 -10.99 -0.30
C LEU A 14 -27.11 -9.97 -1.37
N ILE A 15 -27.96 -9.01 -1.73
CA ILE A 15 -27.62 -7.93 -2.65
C ILE A 15 -26.49 -7.07 -2.10
N LEU A 16 -26.54 -6.71 -0.82
CA LEU A 16 -25.48 -5.94 -0.16
C LEU A 16 -24.16 -6.71 -0.10
N LEU A 17 -24.20 -8.01 0.22
CA LEU A 17 -23.01 -8.86 0.23
C LEU A 17 -22.41 -9.02 -1.17
N ALA A 18 -23.26 -9.22 -2.19
CA ALA A 18 -22.82 -9.28 -3.59
C ALA A 18 -22.21 -7.95 -4.05
N PHE A 19 -22.80 -6.81 -3.68
CA PHE A 19 -22.25 -5.48 -3.98
C PHE A 19 -20.92 -5.22 -3.32
N LEU A 20 -20.74 -5.63 -2.05
CA LEU A 20 -19.47 -5.54 -1.33
C LEU A 20 -18.40 -6.44 -1.96
N CYS A 21 -18.78 -7.66 -2.38
CA CYS A 21 -17.88 -8.60 -3.05
C CYS A 21 -17.41 -8.07 -4.40
N VAL A 22 -18.32 -7.54 -5.23
CA VAL A 22 -17.97 -6.94 -6.53
C VAL A 22 -17.06 -5.72 -6.37
N ARG A 23 -17.28 -4.90 -5.33
CA ARG A 23 -16.44 -3.73 -5.07
C ARG A 23 -15.04 -4.10 -4.61
N SER A 24 -14.90 -5.16 -3.81
CA SER A 24 -13.59 -5.70 -3.38
C SER A 24 -12.81 -6.30 -4.55
N THR A 25 -13.46 -7.12 -5.38
CA THR A 25 -12.81 -7.73 -6.55
C THR A 25 -12.36 -6.70 -7.59
N SER A 26 -13.13 -5.60 -7.76
CA SER A 26 -12.75 -4.54 -8.70
C SER A 26 -11.51 -3.76 -8.25
N ALA A 27 -11.34 -3.49 -6.96
CA ALA A 27 -10.16 -2.79 -6.44
C ALA A 27 -8.89 -3.63 -6.53
N GLU A 28 -8.98 -4.92 -6.26
CA GLU A 28 -7.86 -5.86 -6.39
C GLU A 28 -7.47 -6.06 -7.86
N SER A 29 -8.44 -6.14 -8.78
CA SER A 29 -8.15 -6.26 -10.22
C SER A 29 -7.46 -5.03 -10.78
N VAL A 30 -7.86 -3.83 -10.37
CA VAL A 30 -7.19 -2.57 -10.75
C VAL A 30 -5.75 -2.51 -10.22
N GLY A 31 -5.51 -2.98 -9.00
CA GLY A 31 -4.15 -3.08 -8.44
C GLY A 31 -3.26 -3.98 -9.29
N LYS A 32 -3.72 -5.20 -9.59
CA LYS A 32 -2.98 -6.16 -10.42
C LYS A 32 -2.74 -5.67 -11.84
N GLU A 33 -3.73 -5.01 -12.45
CA GLU A 33 -3.57 -4.42 -13.79
C GLU A 33 -2.43 -3.39 -13.79
N GLY A 34 -2.36 -2.51 -12.78
CA GLY A 34 -1.28 -1.55 -12.64
C GLY A 34 0.09 -2.20 -12.41
N GLU A 35 0.16 -3.29 -11.61
CA GLU A 35 1.39 -4.07 -11.46
C GLU A 35 1.83 -4.68 -12.82
N TYR A 36 0.90 -5.17 -13.65
CA TYR A 36 1.21 -5.65 -14.99
C TYR A 36 1.73 -4.56 -15.92
N GLU A 37 1.16 -3.36 -15.87
CA GLU A 37 1.63 -2.21 -16.66
C GLU A 37 3.07 -1.86 -16.28
N VAL A 38 3.36 -1.75 -14.97
CA VAL A 38 4.72 -1.46 -14.48
C VAL A 38 5.70 -2.59 -14.82
N ALA A 39 5.29 -3.86 -14.69
CA ALA A 39 6.11 -5.01 -15.12
C ALA A 39 6.44 -4.94 -16.61
N GLY A 40 5.46 -4.52 -17.44
CA GLY A 40 5.65 -4.30 -18.87
C GLY A 40 6.72 -3.24 -19.17
N GLU A 41 6.69 -2.11 -18.46
CA GLU A 41 7.71 -1.07 -18.57
C GLU A 41 9.08 -1.58 -18.10
N LEU A 42 9.17 -2.24 -16.96
CA LEU A 42 10.44 -2.77 -16.43
C LEU A 42 11.08 -3.81 -17.37
N ASN A 43 10.28 -4.60 -18.11
CA ASN A 43 10.79 -5.54 -19.10
C ASN A 43 11.45 -4.88 -20.33
N ARG A 44 11.38 -3.55 -20.45
CA ARG A 44 12.14 -2.78 -21.49
C ARG A 44 13.59 -2.54 -21.08
N LEU A 45 13.96 -2.84 -19.84
CA LEU A 45 15.35 -2.81 -19.39
C LEU A 45 16.17 -3.90 -20.11
N PRO A 46 17.42 -3.63 -20.50
CA PRO A 46 18.30 -4.64 -21.13
C PRO A 46 18.47 -5.87 -20.23
N SER A 47 18.04 -7.03 -20.70
CA SER A 47 18.04 -8.28 -19.92
C SER A 47 19.42 -8.87 -19.62
N ASP A 48 20.45 -8.39 -20.30
CA ASP A 48 21.85 -8.72 -20.05
C ASP A 48 22.45 -7.92 -18.86
N GLU A 49 21.84 -6.80 -18.49
CA GLU A 49 22.28 -5.95 -17.38
C GLU A 49 21.32 -5.94 -16.18
N TYR A 50 20.03 -6.22 -16.40
CA TYR A 50 18.97 -6.08 -15.40
C TYR A 50 18.14 -7.36 -15.27
N PHE A 51 18.00 -7.86 -14.05
CA PHE A 51 17.14 -8.97 -13.71
C PHE A 51 15.87 -8.43 -13.07
N VAL A 52 14.73 -8.63 -13.72
CA VAL A 52 13.41 -8.17 -13.22
C VAL A 52 12.68 -9.33 -12.57
N LEU A 53 12.22 -9.14 -11.36
CA LEU A 53 11.39 -10.08 -10.61
C LEU A 53 10.11 -9.38 -10.18
N ASN A 54 8.97 -10.04 -10.35
CA ASN A 54 7.65 -9.51 -10.05
C ASN A 54 6.95 -10.39 -9.02
N ASP A 55 6.05 -9.80 -8.23
CA ASP A 55 5.17 -10.48 -7.27
C ASP A 55 5.94 -11.40 -6.31
N LEU A 56 6.91 -10.84 -5.60
CA LEU A 56 7.73 -11.60 -4.67
C LEU A 56 7.12 -11.64 -3.28
N MET A 57 6.94 -12.84 -2.75
CA MET A 57 6.59 -13.01 -1.35
C MET A 57 7.80 -13.39 -0.52
N VAL A 58 8.09 -12.63 0.51
CA VAL A 58 9.24 -12.83 1.39
C VAL A 58 8.77 -12.90 2.84
N THR A 59 9.34 -13.84 3.60
CA THR A 59 9.05 -14.01 5.03
C THR A 59 10.15 -13.38 5.88
N ASP A 60 9.80 -12.53 6.84
CA ASP A 60 10.74 -11.94 7.79
C ASP A 60 11.22 -12.98 8.83
N ALA A 61 12.16 -12.60 9.70
CA ALA A 61 12.71 -13.48 10.73
C ALA A 61 11.68 -13.95 11.78
N ARG A 62 10.50 -13.31 11.84
CA ARG A 62 9.39 -13.65 12.75
C ARG A 62 8.33 -14.50 12.10
N GLY A 63 8.52 -14.91 10.83
CA GLY A 63 7.54 -15.65 10.05
C GLY A 63 6.44 -14.80 9.41
N ILE A 64 6.54 -13.45 9.47
CA ILE A 64 5.56 -12.56 8.83
C ILE A 64 5.93 -12.40 7.37
N THR A 65 4.97 -12.71 6.48
CA THR A 65 5.13 -12.54 5.04
C THR A 65 4.86 -11.09 4.61
N THR A 66 5.58 -10.65 3.59
CA THR A 66 5.33 -9.40 2.87
C THR A 66 5.43 -9.65 1.38
N GLN A 67 4.52 -9.06 0.62
CA GLN A 67 4.54 -9.07 -0.85
C GLN A 67 5.29 -7.83 -1.31
N ILE A 68 6.11 -7.99 -2.33
CA ILE A 68 6.89 -6.93 -2.98
C ILE A 68 6.52 -6.97 -4.45
N ASP A 69 6.02 -5.87 -4.97
CA ASP A 69 5.46 -5.83 -6.32
C ASP A 69 6.55 -6.13 -7.36
N HIS A 70 7.68 -5.41 -7.32
CA HIS A 70 8.79 -5.67 -8.25
C HIS A 70 10.15 -5.45 -7.58
N VAL A 71 11.15 -6.23 -8.02
CA VAL A 71 12.57 -6.02 -7.70
C VAL A 71 13.38 -6.07 -8.99
N VAL A 72 14.16 -5.03 -9.24
CA VAL A 72 15.13 -5.01 -10.33
C VAL A 72 16.53 -5.10 -9.73
N ILE A 73 17.29 -6.09 -10.17
CA ILE A 73 18.65 -6.35 -9.72
C ILE A 73 19.61 -6.05 -10.87
N SER A 74 20.61 -5.23 -10.61
CA SER A 74 21.65 -4.89 -11.57
C SER A 74 22.98 -4.64 -10.89
N ARG A 75 24.03 -4.45 -11.66
CA ARG A 75 25.33 -4.00 -11.12
C ARG A 75 25.27 -2.61 -10.49
N PHE A 76 24.25 -1.82 -10.77
CA PHE A 76 24.06 -0.46 -10.28
C PHE A 76 23.27 -0.39 -8.96
N GLY A 77 22.65 -1.49 -8.53
CA GLY A 77 21.88 -1.57 -7.28
C GLY A 77 20.71 -2.53 -7.34
N LEU A 78 19.98 -2.59 -6.23
CA LEU A 78 18.74 -3.33 -6.08
C LEU A 78 17.60 -2.33 -5.96
N PHE A 79 16.78 -2.21 -6.99
CA PHE A 79 15.62 -1.31 -7.02
C PHE A 79 14.41 -2.10 -6.54
N VAL A 80 13.85 -1.68 -5.40
CA VAL A 80 12.61 -2.26 -4.86
C VAL A 80 11.49 -1.28 -5.20
N ILE A 81 10.50 -1.77 -5.93
CA ILE A 81 9.46 -0.94 -6.54
C ILE A 81 8.11 -1.30 -5.93
N GLU A 82 7.44 -0.30 -5.41
CA GLU A 82 6.07 -0.35 -4.92
C GLU A 82 5.17 0.33 -5.94
N THR A 83 4.14 -0.34 -6.42
CA THR A 83 3.18 0.16 -7.40
C THR A 83 1.90 0.63 -6.74
N LYS A 84 1.37 1.76 -7.20
CA LYS A 84 0.07 2.29 -6.79
C LYS A 84 -0.76 2.70 -7.99
N CYS A 85 -1.81 1.95 -8.29
CA CYS A 85 -2.73 2.29 -9.38
C CYS A 85 -3.90 3.12 -8.85
N TYR A 86 -3.79 4.44 -8.95
CA TYR A 86 -4.75 5.39 -8.42
C TYR A 86 -5.23 6.37 -9.48
N LYS A 87 -6.41 6.97 -9.24
CA LYS A 87 -7.01 8.03 -10.05
C LYS A 87 -7.20 9.28 -9.20
N GLY A 88 -7.31 10.43 -9.87
CA GLY A 88 -7.64 11.70 -9.22
C GLY A 88 -6.46 12.34 -8.50
N TRP A 89 -6.73 13.14 -7.50
CA TRP A 89 -5.74 13.96 -6.83
C TRP A 89 -5.06 13.22 -5.68
N ILE A 90 -3.72 13.26 -5.66
CA ILE A 90 -2.90 12.67 -4.60
C ILE A 90 -2.23 13.79 -3.80
N PHE A 91 -2.51 13.81 -2.51
CA PHE A 91 -1.84 14.67 -1.54
C PHE A 91 -0.80 13.83 -0.79
N ALA A 92 0.46 14.00 -1.17
CA ALA A 92 1.59 13.22 -0.74
C ALA A 92 2.54 14.05 0.13
N HIS A 93 2.84 13.56 1.33
CA HIS A 93 3.87 14.15 2.19
C HIS A 93 4.83 13.05 2.62
N PRO A 94 6.11 13.07 2.20
CA PRO A 94 7.05 11.96 2.46
C PRO A 94 7.22 11.59 3.94
N LYS A 95 7.09 12.56 4.84
CA LYS A 95 7.21 12.35 6.30
C LYS A 95 5.94 11.78 6.94
N ASN A 96 4.77 11.95 6.33
CA ASN A 96 3.50 11.51 6.89
C ASN A 96 3.37 9.98 6.82
N ARG A 97 2.62 9.41 7.78
CA ARG A 97 2.32 7.98 7.80
C ARG A 97 1.34 7.58 6.69
N PHE A 98 0.42 8.48 6.36
CA PHE A 98 -0.62 8.27 5.36
C PHE A 98 -0.60 9.40 4.33
N TRP A 99 -0.95 9.05 3.09
CA TRP A 99 -1.25 9.95 2.00
C TRP A 99 -2.76 9.97 1.77
N THR A 100 -3.24 10.93 0.98
CA THR A 100 -4.68 11.07 0.70
C THR A 100 -4.92 11.10 -0.79
N GLN A 101 -5.82 10.24 -1.26
CA GLN A 101 -6.44 10.32 -2.57
C GLN A 101 -7.73 11.12 -2.47
N SER A 102 -8.02 11.98 -3.43
CA SER A 102 -9.27 12.71 -3.54
C SER A 102 -9.89 12.46 -4.92
N LEU A 103 -11.06 11.87 -4.93
CA LEU A 103 -11.83 11.58 -6.13
C LEU A 103 -12.97 12.59 -6.27
N TYR A 104 -13.25 13.02 -7.50
CA TYR A 104 -14.43 13.82 -7.77
C TYR A 104 -15.69 12.95 -7.62
N ALA A 105 -16.61 13.37 -6.75
CA ALA A 105 -17.82 12.63 -6.40
C ALA A 105 -19.10 13.28 -6.95
N GLY A 106 -18.97 14.28 -7.89
CA GLY A 106 -20.09 14.94 -8.53
C GLY A 106 -20.33 16.36 -8.03
N GLY A 107 -21.32 17.04 -8.60
CA GLY A 107 -21.65 18.46 -8.36
C GLY A 107 -20.92 19.40 -9.34
N ARG A 108 -21.31 20.69 -9.36
CA ARG A 108 -20.66 21.73 -10.19
C ARG A 108 -20.34 22.95 -9.34
N GLY A 109 -19.21 23.60 -9.63
CA GLY A 109 -18.80 24.84 -8.97
C GLY A 109 -18.73 24.70 -7.45
N TRP A 110 -19.44 25.55 -6.72
CA TRP A 110 -19.50 25.58 -5.26
C TRP A 110 -20.09 24.31 -4.63
N PHE A 111 -20.85 23.50 -5.38
CA PHE A 111 -21.46 22.24 -4.94
C PHE A 111 -20.65 21.01 -5.35
N ALA A 112 -19.44 21.19 -5.86
CA ALA A 112 -18.55 20.07 -6.17
C ALA A 112 -18.21 19.28 -4.90
N ARG A 113 -18.41 17.97 -4.95
CA ARG A 113 -18.10 17.03 -3.85
C ARG A 113 -16.87 16.23 -4.20
N SER A 114 -16.02 15.97 -3.21
CA SER A 114 -14.89 15.07 -3.35
C SER A 114 -14.94 13.98 -2.27
N GLU A 115 -14.66 12.76 -2.67
CA GLU A 115 -14.48 11.63 -1.76
C GLU A 115 -12.97 11.49 -1.48
N LYS A 116 -12.60 11.40 -0.20
CA LYS A 116 -11.21 11.32 0.24
C LYS A 116 -10.92 9.96 0.86
N HIS A 117 -9.93 9.28 0.31
CA HIS A 117 -9.45 8.00 0.81
C HIS A 117 -8.01 8.16 1.32
N ARG A 118 -7.76 7.66 2.54
CA ARG A 118 -6.41 7.63 3.10
C ARG A 118 -5.78 6.27 2.81
N PHE A 119 -4.52 6.29 2.42
CA PHE A 119 -3.74 5.09 2.20
C PHE A 119 -2.35 5.21 2.84
N GLN A 120 -1.73 4.08 3.12
CA GLN A 120 -0.40 4.04 3.71
C GLN A 120 0.61 4.73 2.78
N ASN A 121 1.54 5.51 3.35
CA ASN A 121 2.62 6.12 2.59
C ASN A 121 3.46 5.03 1.91
N PRO A 122 3.46 4.95 0.56
CA PRO A 122 4.11 3.87 -0.16
C PRO A 122 5.63 3.89 -0.03
N ILE A 123 6.24 5.06 0.20
CA ILE A 123 7.68 5.15 0.47
C ILE A 123 8.02 4.39 1.77
N LYS A 124 7.19 4.55 2.83
CA LYS A 124 7.41 3.87 4.11
C LYS A 124 7.07 2.38 4.03
N GLN A 125 6.06 2.02 3.24
CA GLN A 125 5.73 0.63 2.94
C GLN A 125 6.92 -0.05 2.27
N ASN A 126 7.44 0.54 1.22
CA ASN A 126 8.55 -0.01 0.45
C ASN A 126 9.88 -0.05 1.25
N TRP A 127 10.13 0.91 2.16
CA TRP A 127 11.25 0.81 3.10
C TRP A 127 11.16 -0.42 4.00
N ARG A 128 9.95 -0.86 4.37
CA ARG A 128 9.76 -2.11 5.12
C ARG A 128 10.14 -3.33 4.26
N HIS A 129 9.80 -3.34 2.97
CA HIS A 129 10.20 -4.38 2.02
C HIS A 129 11.74 -4.45 1.90
N ILE A 130 12.38 -3.29 1.72
CA ILE A 130 13.85 -3.18 1.68
C ILE A 130 14.48 -3.71 2.97
N TYR A 131 13.90 -3.40 4.12
CA TYR A 131 14.41 -3.90 5.40
C TYR A 131 14.39 -5.43 5.44
N VAL A 132 13.27 -6.05 5.07
CA VAL A 132 13.14 -7.52 5.05
C VAL A 132 14.14 -8.13 4.06
N LEU A 133 14.24 -7.62 2.83
CA LEU A 133 15.18 -8.11 1.84
C LEU A 133 16.64 -7.96 2.30
N SER A 134 17.01 -6.80 2.84
CA SER A 134 18.35 -6.54 3.36
C SER A 134 18.76 -7.54 4.44
N GLU A 135 17.85 -7.82 5.39
CA GLU A 135 18.07 -8.80 6.46
C GLU A 135 18.18 -10.24 5.94
N ARG A 136 17.32 -10.60 5.00
CA ARG A 136 17.28 -11.99 4.45
C ARG A 136 18.46 -12.25 3.52
N LEU A 137 18.85 -11.29 2.70
CA LEU A 137 19.96 -11.42 1.74
C LEU A 137 21.33 -11.12 2.39
N LYS A 138 21.35 -10.54 3.60
CA LYS A 138 22.57 -10.03 4.24
C LYS A 138 23.30 -8.98 3.39
N ILE A 139 22.52 -8.16 2.66
CA ILE A 139 23.01 -7.07 1.83
C ILE A 139 22.72 -5.75 2.53
N PRO A 140 23.72 -4.87 2.76
CA PRO A 140 23.50 -3.57 3.37
C PRO A 140 22.49 -2.70 2.63
N ARG A 141 21.59 -2.02 3.37
CA ARG A 141 20.50 -1.20 2.82
C ARG A 141 20.95 -0.11 1.86
N ARG A 142 22.18 0.37 1.96
CA ARG A 142 22.74 1.38 1.03
C ARG A 142 22.82 0.92 -0.43
N TYR A 143 22.69 -0.38 -0.68
CA TYR A 143 22.67 -0.95 -2.03
C TYR A 143 21.25 -1.07 -2.62
N PHE A 144 20.23 -0.74 -1.82
CA PHE A 144 18.84 -0.75 -2.23
C PHE A 144 18.37 0.65 -2.56
N VAL A 145 17.59 0.76 -3.62
CA VAL A 145 16.90 1.99 -4.04
C VAL A 145 15.42 1.80 -3.84
N ASN A 146 14.82 2.69 -3.08
CA ASN A 146 13.37 2.72 -2.85
C ASN A 146 12.70 3.46 -4.01
N VAL A 147 11.84 2.79 -4.77
CA VAL A 147 11.13 3.38 -5.90
C VAL A 147 9.63 3.20 -5.70
N VAL A 148 8.86 4.25 -5.95
CA VAL A 148 7.39 4.21 -5.92
C VAL A 148 6.86 4.64 -7.27
N VAL A 149 6.06 3.79 -7.90
CA VAL A 149 5.48 4.03 -9.21
C VAL A 149 3.97 4.18 -9.09
N PHE A 150 3.47 5.28 -9.61
CA PHE A 150 2.03 5.51 -9.75
C PHE A 150 1.62 5.25 -11.19
N CYS A 151 0.66 4.35 -11.37
CA CYS A 151 -0.04 4.09 -12.63
C CYS A 151 -1.48 4.61 -12.56
N GLY A 152 -2.13 4.73 -13.71
CA GLY A 152 -3.45 5.33 -13.86
C GLY A 152 -3.42 6.86 -13.86
N ASP A 153 -4.60 7.48 -13.78
CA ASP A 153 -4.78 8.94 -13.90
C ASP A 153 -4.58 9.68 -12.58
N ALA A 154 -3.48 9.40 -11.87
CA ALA A 154 -3.14 10.09 -10.63
C ALA A 154 -2.44 11.44 -10.88
N THR A 155 -2.89 12.49 -10.22
CA THR A 155 -2.28 13.82 -10.27
C THR A 155 -1.78 14.23 -8.89
N PHE A 156 -0.48 14.46 -8.74
CA PHE A 156 0.10 14.94 -7.49
C PHE A 156 -0.21 16.42 -7.27
N MET A 157 -0.89 16.71 -6.16
CA MET A 157 -1.23 18.09 -5.73
C MET A 157 -0.18 18.68 -4.79
N THR A 158 0.82 17.90 -4.39
CA THR A 158 1.95 18.29 -3.55
C THR A 158 3.24 17.81 -4.18
N ALA A 159 4.36 18.49 -3.90
CA ALA A 159 5.66 18.03 -4.35
C ALA A 159 5.99 16.63 -3.78
N VAL A 160 6.48 15.76 -4.64
CA VAL A 160 6.96 14.42 -4.28
C VAL A 160 8.47 14.32 -4.51
N PRO A 161 9.18 13.45 -3.78
CA PRO A 161 10.60 13.23 -4.02
C PRO A 161 10.82 12.49 -5.36
N GLU A 162 12.03 12.57 -5.89
CA GLU A 162 12.44 12.02 -7.19
C GLU A 162 12.20 10.51 -7.35
N ASN A 163 12.19 9.78 -6.23
CA ASN A 163 11.91 8.35 -6.22
C ASN A 163 10.41 7.99 -6.25
N VAL A 164 9.54 8.97 -6.47
CA VAL A 164 8.08 8.80 -6.68
C VAL A 164 7.75 9.35 -8.06
N MET A 165 7.28 8.50 -8.96
CA MET A 165 7.16 8.82 -10.38
C MET A 165 5.98 8.10 -11.05
N SER A 166 5.74 8.41 -12.31
CA SER A 166 4.82 7.66 -13.17
C SER A 166 5.48 6.39 -13.74
N GLU A 167 4.68 5.48 -14.29
CA GLU A 167 5.18 4.26 -14.94
C GLU A 167 6.11 4.55 -16.11
N ASN A 168 5.91 5.65 -16.84
CA ASN A 168 6.76 6.02 -17.97
C ASN A 168 8.17 6.48 -17.56
N ASP A 169 8.33 6.93 -16.31
CA ASP A 169 9.57 7.50 -15.80
C ASP A 169 10.47 6.46 -15.10
N VAL A 170 9.94 5.26 -14.79
CA VAL A 170 10.66 4.25 -13.99
C VAL A 170 11.92 3.72 -14.69
N VAL A 171 11.84 3.42 -15.98
CA VAL A 171 13.00 2.93 -16.76
C VAL A 171 14.07 4.00 -16.90
N PRO A 172 13.77 5.25 -17.33
CA PRO A 172 14.74 6.34 -17.31
C PRO A 172 15.38 6.57 -15.94
N TYR A 173 14.60 6.52 -14.86
CA TYR A 173 15.09 6.67 -13.50
C TYR A 173 16.07 5.55 -13.11
N ILE A 174 15.74 4.28 -13.34
CA ILE A 174 16.64 3.15 -13.06
C ILE A 174 17.93 3.28 -13.85
N ARG A 175 17.85 3.65 -15.13
CA ARG A 175 19.00 3.82 -16.02
C ARG A 175 19.86 5.04 -15.72
N SER A 176 19.38 5.99 -14.92
CA SER A 176 20.19 7.13 -14.45
C SER A 176 21.27 6.72 -13.44
N TYR A 177 21.18 5.50 -12.89
CA TYR A 177 22.20 4.92 -12.03
C TYR A 177 23.30 4.28 -12.89
N ASP A 178 24.40 4.97 -13.06
CA ASP A 178 25.50 4.60 -13.96
C ASP A 178 26.77 4.11 -13.25
N LYS A 179 26.84 4.27 -11.92
CA LYS A 179 28.00 3.86 -11.11
C LYS A 179 27.86 2.43 -10.64
N PRO A 180 28.72 1.49 -11.11
CA PRO A 180 28.65 0.10 -10.67
C PRO A 180 28.95 -0.04 -9.18
N LEU A 181 28.05 -0.73 -8.47
CA LEU A 181 28.18 -1.13 -7.05
C LEU A 181 28.62 -2.59 -6.93
N PHE A 182 28.38 -3.38 -7.96
CA PHE A 182 28.68 -4.80 -8.05
C PHE A 182 29.31 -5.13 -9.39
N ASP A 183 30.05 -6.25 -9.46
CA ASP A 183 30.35 -6.91 -10.72
C ASP A 183 29.12 -7.71 -11.23
N GLN A 184 29.15 -8.13 -12.48
CA GLN A 184 28.03 -8.84 -13.10
C GLN A 184 27.76 -10.19 -12.42
N ASP A 185 28.81 -10.93 -12.06
CA ASP A 185 28.70 -12.22 -11.37
C ASP A 185 28.03 -12.07 -10.01
N ARG A 186 28.32 -10.99 -9.29
CA ARG A 186 27.68 -10.71 -8.00
C ARG A 186 26.20 -10.38 -8.18
N SER A 187 25.83 -9.63 -9.22
CA SER A 187 24.43 -9.35 -9.54
C SER A 187 23.67 -10.63 -9.84
N ALA A 188 24.23 -11.55 -10.61
CA ALA A 188 23.65 -12.86 -10.89
C ALA A 188 23.49 -13.71 -9.61
N ARG A 189 24.51 -13.75 -8.74
CA ARG A 189 24.39 -14.44 -7.43
C ARG A 189 23.35 -13.84 -6.52
N ILE A 190 23.16 -12.53 -6.55
CA ILE A 190 22.08 -11.84 -5.80
C ILE A 190 20.71 -12.27 -6.35
N PHE A 191 20.56 -12.28 -7.67
CA PHE A 191 19.35 -12.75 -8.34
C PHE A 191 18.99 -14.17 -7.92
N ASP A 192 19.93 -15.12 -7.99
CA ASP A 192 19.73 -16.51 -7.53
C ASP A 192 19.32 -16.59 -6.06
N SER A 193 19.90 -15.73 -5.22
CA SER A 193 19.57 -15.69 -3.80
C SER A 193 18.15 -15.19 -3.56
N VAL A 194 17.70 -14.19 -4.31
CA VAL A 194 16.31 -13.69 -4.26
C VAL A 194 15.35 -14.77 -4.76
N CYS A 195 15.65 -15.44 -5.87
CA CYS A 195 14.83 -16.54 -6.37
C CYS A 195 14.68 -17.69 -5.35
N LYS A 196 15.76 -18.04 -4.64
CA LYS A 196 15.72 -19.04 -3.55
C LYS A 196 14.87 -18.60 -2.38
N LEU A 197 14.92 -17.34 -1.99
CA LEU A 197 14.05 -16.79 -0.95
C LEU A 197 12.58 -16.87 -1.34
N PHE A 198 12.26 -16.53 -2.58
CA PHE A 198 10.91 -16.59 -3.12
C PHE A 198 10.37 -18.02 -3.18
N SER A 199 11.15 -18.97 -3.70
CA SER A 199 10.73 -20.38 -3.78
C SER A 199 10.62 -21.08 -2.42
N SER A 200 11.12 -20.48 -1.34
CA SER A 200 11.00 -21.01 0.02
C SER A 200 9.65 -20.72 0.69
N VAL A 201 8.84 -19.85 0.10
CA VAL A 201 7.50 -19.52 0.62
C VAL A 201 6.51 -20.60 0.18
N THR A 202 5.87 -21.24 1.14
CA THR A 202 4.89 -22.28 0.85
C THR A 202 3.55 -21.70 0.40
N LYS A 203 2.74 -22.51 -0.33
CA LYS A 203 1.38 -22.14 -0.72
C LYS A 203 0.53 -21.74 0.50
N GLU A 204 0.68 -22.44 1.61
CA GLU A 204 0.00 -22.15 2.87
C GLU A 204 0.39 -20.76 3.42
N GLN A 205 1.65 -20.37 3.34
CA GLN A 205 2.11 -19.04 3.75
C GLN A 205 1.53 -17.94 2.86
N HIS A 206 1.38 -18.22 1.55
CA HIS A 206 0.72 -17.32 0.62
C HIS A 206 -0.77 -17.14 0.97
N GLU A 207 -1.51 -18.22 1.16
CA GLU A 207 -2.92 -18.20 1.54
C GLU A 207 -3.13 -17.50 2.89
N ASN A 208 -2.26 -17.74 3.88
CA ASN A 208 -2.29 -17.07 5.18
C ASN A 208 -2.01 -15.56 5.07
N HIS A 209 -1.12 -15.15 4.16
CA HIS A 209 -0.85 -13.73 3.90
C HIS A 209 -2.09 -13.04 3.33
N VAL A 210 -2.70 -13.62 2.30
CA VAL A 210 -3.95 -13.10 1.70
C VAL A 210 -5.06 -13.04 2.74
N HIS A 211 -5.23 -14.10 3.55
CA HIS A 211 -6.21 -14.11 4.64
C HIS A 211 -5.95 -13.00 5.67
N MET A 212 -4.69 -12.82 6.08
CA MET A 212 -4.31 -11.74 7.02
C MET A 212 -4.60 -10.36 6.45
N LEU A 213 -4.32 -10.12 5.17
CA LEU A 213 -4.68 -8.86 4.51
C LEU A 213 -6.19 -8.63 4.53
N HIS A 214 -6.99 -9.65 4.20
CA HIS A 214 -8.45 -9.56 4.29
C HIS A 214 -8.94 -9.23 5.71
N VAL A 215 -8.36 -9.87 6.72
CA VAL A 215 -8.69 -9.60 8.14
C VAL A 215 -8.29 -8.17 8.53
N LEU A 216 -7.11 -7.70 8.12
CA LEU A 216 -6.65 -6.34 8.41
C LEU A 216 -7.50 -5.29 7.69
N HIS A 217 -7.92 -5.56 6.46
CA HIS A 217 -8.84 -4.68 5.72
C HIS A 217 -10.26 -4.72 6.26
N ALA A 218 -10.73 -5.88 6.76
CA ALA A 218 -12.02 -6.02 7.42
C ALA A 218 -12.02 -5.44 8.86
N ALA A 219 -10.87 -5.42 9.52
CA ALA A 219 -10.65 -4.80 10.83
C ALA A 219 -10.33 -3.29 10.76
N ALA A 220 -10.36 -2.68 9.59
CA ALA A 220 -10.51 -1.23 9.49
C ALA A 220 -11.79 -0.88 10.26
N PRO A 221 -11.74 -0.03 11.31
CA PRO A 221 -12.91 0.20 12.13
C PRO A 221 -14.03 0.74 11.28
N VAL A 222 -15.02 -0.12 11.03
CA VAL A 222 -16.33 0.29 10.54
C VAL A 222 -16.83 1.27 11.59
N VAL A 223 -17.07 2.51 11.20
CA VAL A 223 -17.77 3.48 12.02
C VAL A 223 -19.18 2.92 12.22
N HIS A 224 -19.36 2.15 13.28
CA HIS A 224 -20.65 1.66 13.71
C HIS A 224 -21.46 2.82 14.30
N ASP A 225 -22.60 3.12 13.71
CA ASP A 225 -23.77 3.74 14.31
C ASP A 225 -23.65 5.12 14.91
N GLY A 226 -22.90 6.03 14.32
CA GLY A 226 -22.91 7.44 14.79
C GLY A 226 -22.55 7.66 16.27
N LYS A 227 -22.16 6.61 17.01
CA LYS A 227 -21.75 6.70 18.41
C LYS A 227 -20.24 6.80 18.52
N ALA A 228 -19.78 7.90 19.11
CA ALA A 228 -18.37 8.11 19.41
C ALA A 228 -17.78 6.93 20.22
N PRO A 229 -16.55 6.47 19.93
CA PRO A 229 -15.92 5.39 20.67
C PRO A 229 -15.72 5.75 22.14
N ARG A 230 -15.54 4.75 22.99
CA ARG A 230 -15.23 4.95 24.41
C ARG A 230 -13.71 4.98 24.62
N CYS A 231 -13.27 5.86 25.54
CA CYS A 231 -11.88 6.00 25.88
C CYS A 231 -11.31 4.72 26.50
N PRO A 232 -10.19 4.15 25.96
CA PRO A 232 -9.61 2.91 26.49
C PRO A 232 -8.99 3.08 27.88
N ARG A 233 -8.77 4.32 28.35
CA ARG A 233 -8.20 4.60 29.66
C ARG A 233 -9.23 4.80 30.77
N CYS A 234 -10.36 5.47 30.47
CA CYS A 234 -11.33 5.84 31.50
C CYS A 234 -12.79 5.53 31.14
N GLY A 235 -13.06 4.92 29.98
CA GLY A 235 -14.42 4.56 29.54
C GLY A 235 -15.31 5.73 29.11
N ALA A 236 -14.87 6.99 29.24
CA ALA A 236 -15.66 8.16 28.85
C ALA A 236 -15.86 8.22 27.33
N PRO A 237 -16.93 8.86 26.82
CA PRO A 237 -17.10 9.05 25.37
C PRO A 237 -15.93 9.88 24.81
N MET A 238 -15.59 9.63 23.53
CA MET A 238 -14.54 10.36 22.86
C MET A 238 -15.12 11.33 21.82
N ARG A 239 -14.38 12.38 21.51
CA ARG A 239 -14.78 13.38 20.52
C ARG A 239 -13.77 13.39 19.37
N LEU A 240 -14.27 13.48 18.14
CA LEU A 240 -13.43 13.65 16.96
C LEU A 240 -12.73 15.02 17.03
N ARG A 241 -11.43 15.01 16.87
CA ARG A 241 -10.55 16.19 16.87
C ARG A 241 -9.55 16.07 15.73
N HIS A 242 -8.91 17.17 15.37
CA HIS A 242 -7.83 17.19 14.38
C HIS A 242 -6.53 17.63 15.04
N ARG A 243 -5.43 16.95 14.72
CA ARG A 243 -4.09 17.32 15.19
C ARG A 243 -3.66 18.64 14.54
N ARG A 244 -3.02 19.52 15.33
CA ARG A 244 -2.53 20.79 14.81
C ARG A 244 -1.35 20.64 13.84
N SER A 245 -0.56 19.56 13.96
CA SER A 245 0.66 19.33 13.18
C SER A 245 0.40 18.89 11.73
N ASP A 246 -0.65 18.09 11.50
CA ASP A 246 -0.91 17.42 10.22
C ASP A 246 -2.38 17.36 9.84
N ASN A 247 -3.24 18.05 10.61
CA ASN A 247 -4.70 18.05 10.47
C ASN A 247 -5.32 16.64 10.44
N ALA A 248 -4.61 15.61 10.94
CA ALA A 248 -5.10 14.24 10.98
C ALA A 248 -6.23 14.11 12.01
N PRO A 249 -7.37 13.47 11.66
CA PRO A 249 -8.45 13.24 12.61
C PRO A 249 -8.05 12.20 13.64
N PHE A 250 -8.46 12.41 14.89
CA PHE A 250 -8.32 11.45 15.99
C PHE A 250 -9.46 11.63 16.99
N TYR A 251 -9.78 10.58 17.73
CA TYR A 251 -10.69 10.68 18.85
C TYR A 251 -9.92 11.01 20.12
N GLY A 252 -10.23 12.13 20.73
CA GLY A 252 -9.73 12.54 22.04
C GLY A 252 -10.76 12.32 23.15
N CYS A 253 -10.31 11.90 24.32
CA CYS A 253 -11.18 11.70 25.48
C CYS A 253 -11.92 12.99 25.85
N SER A 254 -13.23 12.88 26.18
CA SER A 254 -14.01 14.03 26.64
C SER A 254 -13.58 14.54 28.01
N ASN A 255 -12.91 13.70 28.81
CA ASN A 255 -12.39 14.04 30.13
C ASN A 255 -11.00 14.70 30.07
N TYR A 256 -10.56 15.19 28.91
CA TYR A 256 -9.33 15.99 28.86
C TYR A 256 -9.55 17.31 29.59
N PRO A 257 -8.58 17.78 30.43
CA PRO A 257 -7.21 17.30 30.59
C PRO A 257 -6.98 16.18 31.64
N GLN A 258 -7.98 15.73 32.37
CA GLN A 258 -7.83 14.70 33.40
C GLN A 258 -7.49 13.33 32.81
N CYS A 259 -7.92 13.06 31.57
CA CYS A 259 -7.60 11.85 30.84
C CYS A 259 -7.07 12.19 29.44
N HIS A 260 -5.86 11.72 29.15
CA HIS A 260 -5.18 11.94 27.86
C HIS A 260 -5.36 10.75 26.89
N GLY A 261 -6.46 9.96 27.00
CA GLY A 261 -6.74 8.85 26.10
C GLY A 261 -7.00 9.34 24.67
N THR A 262 -6.36 8.75 23.68
CA THR A 262 -6.54 9.02 22.26
C THR A 262 -6.66 7.73 21.48
N ILE A 263 -7.44 7.75 20.39
CA ILE A 263 -7.56 6.70 19.37
C ILE A 263 -7.46 7.37 18.02
N ASP A 264 -6.63 6.86 17.10
CA ASP A 264 -6.58 7.39 15.75
C ASP A 264 -7.93 7.16 15.07
N ALA A 265 -8.53 8.21 14.50
CA ALA A 265 -9.70 8.07 13.65
C ALA A 265 -9.19 7.61 12.27
N CYS A 266 -9.45 6.35 11.95
CA CYS A 266 -9.13 5.78 10.65
C CYS A 266 -10.10 6.26 9.60
#